data_b8c5540fc58f73475812b73e6891cfaa
#
_entry.id   b8c5540fc58f73475812b73e6891cfaa
#
_cell.length_a   1.000
_cell.length_b   1.000
_cell.length_c   1.000
_cell.angle_alpha   90.00
_cell.angle_beta   90.00
_cell.angle_gamma   90.00
#
_symmetry.space_group_name_H-M   'P 1'
#
loop_
_entity.id
_entity.type
_entity.pdbx_description
1 polymer ?
#
loop_
_entity_poly.entity_id
_entity_poly.type
_entity_poly.pdbx_seq_one_letter_code
_entity_poly.pdbx_strand_id
1 'polypeptide(L)'
;MVVPLTGLTEQERAQAMERFDVLRPVLEGREDLPTIADQRQMSLRTLQRWIQRYHTEGLAGLGRKRRTDRGTHRRLPPELRQCIEGLALQSPPLTVAIIHRRVCELARQHNLAPPSYGIVYNIISQLPLGLTTLAHQGTKAYQQRFDLLHRREADGPNAIWQADHCFLDVLLVREGKEPAKPWLTVVLDDYSRAVAGYFLTFDAPSALNTSLALRQAIWRKDDPRWHICGVPLVFYTDCGSDFISNHLKQVGTDLKMTLTNSIPGQPRGRGRIERFFLTVQQMFLCELPGYAPPKQGVRDEPRLTLDDLERRFHDFIFDVYHVQPHSETNVPPQQRWEAGGFLPQMPDSLEQLDLLLLTVAKPRKVRRDGIWFLGMRYLDTTLAAYVGESVIIRYDPRDVAEIRVFYQDRFLCRAICQELAGATVPLRDIMKARNHYRRDLRQILQEREEVVESLLNAHRGHANTAETTEHSETSETDAMPPPKTQSPKLKRYLNE
;
A
#
# COMPACT_ATOMS: atom_id res chain seq x y z
N MET A 1 -47.67 -4.49 -9.51
CA MET A 1 -46.53 -3.68 -9.05
C MET A 1 -46.33 -2.56 -10.06
N VAL A 2 -46.57 -1.30 -9.67
CA VAL A 2 -46.44 -0.13 -10.54
C VAL A 2 -44.93 0.11 -10.76
N VAL A 3 -44.48 0.06 -12.00
CA VAL A 3 -43.08 0.34 -12.33
C VAL A 3 -42.84 1.84 -12.12
N PRO A 4 -41.89 2.26 -11.27
CA PRO A 4 -41.58 3.67 -11.12
C PRO A 4 -40.99 4.23 -12.43
N LEU A 5 -41.22 5.52 -12.70
CA LEU A 5 -40.68 6.22 -13.90
C LEU A 5 -39.16 6.11 -14.03
N THR A 6 -38.45 5.99 -12.88
CA THR A 6 -37.02 5.77 -12.80
C THR A 6 -36.56 4.41 -13.33
N GLY A 7 -37.46 3.42 -13.43
CA GLY A 7 -37.18 2.10 -13.99
C GLY A 7 -37.26 2.01 -15.52
N LEU A 8 -37.70 3.08 -16.20
CA LEU A 8 -37.80 3.15 -17.66
C LEU A 8 -36.49 3.68 -18.25
N THR A 9 -36.09 3.14 -19.41
CA THR A 9 -34.99 3.71 -20.20
C THR A 9 -35.39 5.08 -20.77
N GLU A 10 -34.41 5.86 -21.19
CA GLU A 10 -34.64 7.18 -21.78
C GLU A 10 -35.56 7.12 -23.00
N GLN A 11 -35.39 6.12 -23.86
CA GLN A 11 -36.29 5.88 -25.00
C GLN A 11 -37.71 5.50 -24.59
N GLU A 12 -37.87 4.67 -23.54
CA GLU A 12 -39.21 4.30 -23.04
C GLU A 12 -39.89 5.50 -22.39
N ARG A 13 -39.15 6.39 -21.76
CA ARG A 13 -39.66 7.65 -21.18
C ARG A 13 -40.10 8.62 -22.28
N ALA A 14 -39.28 8.82 -23.32
CA ALA A 14 -39.62 9.66 -24.44
C ALA A 14 -40.91 9.18 -25.12
N GLN A 15 -41.04 7.87 -25.37
CA GLN A 15 -42.23 7.29 -25.93
C GLN A 15 -43.47 7.41 -25.01
N ALA A 16 -43.30 7.32 -23.72
CA ALA A 16 -44.40 7.54 -22.78
C ALA A 16 -44.88 9.00 -22.79
N MET A 17 -43.93 9.95 -22.87
CA MET A 17 -44.24 11.38 -23.00
C MET A 17 -44.97 11.69 -24.31
N GLU A 18 -44.49 11.17 -25.44
CA GLU A 18 -45.15 11.33 -26.73
C GLU A 18 -46.62 10.87 -26.68
N ARG A 19 -46.88 9.70 -26.08
CA ARG A 19 -48.24 9.20 -25.91
C ARG A 19 -49.07 10.01 -24.94
N PHE A 20 -48.45 10.54 -23.90
CA PHE A 20 -49.09 11.41 -22.94
C PHE A 20 -49.52 12.74 -23.61
N ASP A 21 -48.67 13.34 -24.45
CA ASP A 21 -48.98 14.56 -25.17
C ASP A 21 -50.17 14.38 -26.14
N VAL A 22 -50.34 13.20 -26.72
CA VAL A 22 -51.52 12.84 -27.51
C VAL A 22 -52.79 12.76 -26.65
N LEU A 23 -52.71 12.23 -25.43
CA LEU A 23 -53.85 12.07 -24.53
C LEU A 23 -54.16 13.32 -23.70
N ARG A 24 -53.23 14.24 -23.59
CA ARG A 24 -53.31 15.43 -22.74
C ARG A 24 -54.57 16.27 -22.96
N PRO A 25 -55.02 16.59 -24.20
CA PRO A 25 -56.23 17.36 -24.42
C PRO A 25 -57.50 16.68 -23.86
N VAL A 26 -57.55 15.33 -23.92
CA VAL A 26 -58.68 14.56 -23.31
C VAL A 26 -58.62 14.56 -21.82
N LEU A 27 -57.44 14.36 -21.26
CA LEU A 27 -57.24 14.33 -19.78
C LEU A 27 -57.51 15.68 -19.14
N GLU A 28 -57.27 16.78 -19.87
CA GLU A 28 -57.58 18.15 -19.44
C GLU A 28 -59.04 18.58 -19.75
N GLY A 29 -59.84 17.70 -20.38
CA GLY A 29 -61.24 17.99 -20.68
C GLY A 29 -61.47 19.00 -21.82
N ARG A 30 -60.44 19.22 -22.68
CA ARG A 30 -60.51 20.17 -23.77
C ARG A 30 -61.06 19.59 -25.06
N GLU A 31 -60.83 18.30 -25.28
CA GLU A 31 -61.28 17.60 -26.49
C GLU A 31 -61.79 16.20 -26.09
N ASP A 32 -62.64 15.62 -26.98
CA ASP A 32 -63.11 14.25 -26.79
C ASP A 32 -62.25 13.23 -27.56
N LEU A 33 -62.33 11.97 -27.14
CA LEU A 33 -61.52 10.88 -27.73
C LEU A 33 -61.74 10.66 -29.23
N PRO A 34 -62.97 10.73 -29.78
CA PRO A 34 -63.19 10.62 -31.24
C PRO A 34 -62.47 11.70 -32.03
N THR A 35 -62.50 12.95 -31.57
CA THR A 35 -61.87 14.09 -32.23
C THR A 35 -60.34 13.89 -32.32
N ILE A 36 -59.69 13.46 -31.24
CA ILE A 36 -58.26 13.17 -31.26
C ILE A 36 -57.93 11.94 -32.13
N ALA A 37 -58.81 10.93 -32.14
CA ALA A 37 -58.64 9.76 -33.00
C ALA A 37 -58.57 10.16 -34.50
N ASP A 38 -59.47 11.04 -34.92
CA ASP A 38 -59.50 11.54 -36.29
C ASP A 38 -58.33 12.48 -36.59
N GLN A 39 -58.02 13.43 -35.71
CA GLN A 39 -56.89 14.36 -35.89
C GLN A 39 -55.52 13.65 -35.98
N ARG A 40 -55.33 12.62 -35.21
CA ARG A 40 -54.07 11.87 -35.15
C ARG A 40 -54.05 10.61 -35.98
N GLN A 41 -55.17 10.33 -36.73
CA GLN A 41 -55.34 9.12 -37.55
C GLN A 41 -55.08 7.82 -36.77
N MET A 42 -55.55 7.78 -35.53
CA MET A 42 -55.35 6.65 -34.60
C MET A 42 -56.68 5.96 -34.31
N SER A 43 -56.64 4.63 -34.09
CA SER A 43 -57.85 3.93 -33.70
C SER A 43 -58.30 4.33 -32.28
N LEU A 44 -59.62 4.57 -32.14
CA LEU A 44 -60.25 4.91 -30.87
C LEU A 44 -59.92 3.89 -29.78
N ARG A 45 -59.85 2.60 -30.11
CA ARG A 45 -59.46 1.50 -29.22
C ARG A 45 -58.04 1.62 -28.69
N THR A 46 -57.13 2.19 -29.50
CA THR A 46 -55.74 2.42 -29.05
C THR A 46 -55.69 3.52 -28.00
N LEU A 47 -56.39 4.63 -28.21
CA LEU A 47 -56.45 5.75 -27.28
C LEU A 47 -57.14 5.34 -25.97
N GLN A 48 -58.28 4.61 -26.04
CA GLN A 48 -58.96 4.07 -24.84
C GLN A 48 -58.06 3.18 -24.03
N ARG A 49 -57.27 2.31 -24.69
CA ARG A 49 -56.31 1.46 -24.02
C ARG A 49 -55.18 2.25 -23.37
N TRP A 50 -54.73 3.34 -23.98
CA TRP A 50 -53.71 4.20 -23.39
C TRP A 50 -54.26 4.97 -22.19
N ILE A 51 -55.46 5.51 -22.24
CA ILE A 51 -56.13 6.15 -21.12
C ILE A 51 -56.30 5.19 -19.93
N GLN A 52 -56.80 3.98 -20.21
CA GLN A 52 -56.92 2.97 -19.18
C GLN A 52 -55.61 2.66 -18.48
N ARG A 53 -54.52 2.54 -19.26
CA ARG A 53 -53.16 2.32 -18.70
C ARG A 53 -52.65 3.52 -17.93
N TYR A 54 -52.93 4.73 -18.39
CA TYR A 54 -52.56 5.93 -17.69
C TYR A 54 -53.32 6.03 -16.34
N HIS A 55 -54.56 5.71 -16.28
CA HIS A 55 -55.32 5.69 -15.01
C HIS A 55 -54.87 4.61 -14.04
N THR A 56 -54.37 3.47 -14.53
CA THR A 56 -53.95 2.35 -13.65
C THR A 56 -52.49 2.43 -13.26
N GLU A 57 -51.62 2.86 -14.13
CA GLU A 57 -50.15 2.78 -13.94
C GLU A 57 -49.47 4.16 -14.09
N GLY A 58 -50.22 5.25 -14.24
CA GLY A 58 -49.69 6.60 -14.46
C GLY A 58 -48.94 6.72 -15.80
N LEU A 59 -48.02 7.68 -15.86
CA LEU A 59 -47.20 7.94 -17.05
C LEU A 59 -46.35 6.71 -17.44
N ALA A 60 -45.89 5.91 -16.47
CA ALA A 60 -45.11 4.69 -16.73
C ALA A 60 -45.92 3.63 -17.52
N GLY A 61 -47.26 3.61 -17.37
CA GLY A 61 -48.15 2.71 -18.12
C GLY A 61 -48.21 2.99 -19.60
N LEU A 62 -47.86 4.19 -20.02
CA LEU A 62 -47.78 4.59 -21.43
C LEU A 62 -46.52 4.12 -22.13
N GLY A 63 -45.50 3.73 -21.38
CA GLY A 63 -44.29 3.12 -21.92
C GLY A 63 -44.58 1.76 -22.58
N ARG A 64 -43.70 1.31 -23.46
CA ARG A 64 -43.79 -0.03 -24.07
C ARG A 64 -43.51 -1.08 -22.98
N LYS A 65 -44.53 -1.91 -22.64
CA LYS A 65 -44.30 -3.02 -21.71
C LYS A 65 -43.27 -3.99 -22.30
N ARG A 66 -42.19 -4.20 -21.58
CA ARG A 66 -41.23 -5.25 -21.92
C ARG A 66 -41.90 -6.60 -21.82
N ARG A 67 -41.66 -7.44 -22.80
CA ARG A 67 -42.12 -8.83 -22.74
C ARG A 67 -41.45 -9.48 -21.52
N THR A 68 -42.22 -10.06 -20.62
CA THR A 68 -41.73 -10.79 -19.43
C THR A 68 -40.99 -12.08 -19.79
N ASP A 69 -41.10 -12.54 -21.03
CA ASP A 69 -40.44 -13.74 -21.55
C ASP A 69 -39.13 -13.45 -22.28
N ARG A 70 -38.66 -12.18 -22.36
CA ARG A 70 -37.42 -11.81 -22.99
C ARG A 70 -36.27 -12.34 -22.15
N GLY A 71 -35.49 -13.30 -22.66
CA GLY A 71 -34.37 -13.97 -21.99
C GLY A 71 -34.75 -15.24 -21.21
N THR A 72 -36.04 -15.62 -21.16
CA THR A 72 -36.46 -16.92 -20.65
C THR A 72 -36.52 -17.95 -21.78
N HIS A 73 -35.60 -18.87 -21.75
CA HIS A 73 -35.63 -20.01 -22.66
C HIS A 73 -36.62 -21.06 -22.13
N ARG A 74 -37.91 -20.92 -22.43
CA ARG A 74 -39.03 -21.76 -21.95
C ARG A 74 -38.82 -23.27 -22.17
N ARG A 75 -37.93 -23.65 -23.09
CA ARG A 75 -37.63 -25.06 -23.41
C ARG A 75 -36.38 -25.61 -22.71
N LEU A 76 -35.64 -24.76 -21.97
CA LEU A 76 -34.43 -25.20 -21.27
C LEU A 76 -34.76 -25.45 -19.79
N PRO A 77 -34.56 -26.65 -19.26
CA PRO A 77 -34.70 -26.94 -17.84
C PRO A 77 -33.78 -26.06 -16.99
N PRO A 78 -34.23 -25.60 -15.82
CA PRO A 78 -33.45 -24.74 -14.94
C PRO A 78 -32.12 -25.35 -14.50
N GLU A 79 -32.08 -26.69 -14.34
CA GLU A 79 -30.86 -27.44 -13.98
C GLU A 79 -29.77 -27.32 -15.06
N LEU A 80 -30.17 -27.44 -16.34
CA LEU A 80 -29.23 -27.28 -17.45
C LEU A 80 -28.73 -25.84 -17.59
N ARG A 81 -29.59 -24.85 -17.28
CA ARG A 81 -29.16 -23.46 -17.24
C ARG A 81 -28.11 -23.22 -16.14
N GLN A 82 -28.35 -23.70 -14.93
CA GLN A 82 -27.40 -23.61 -13.82
C GLN A 82 -26.08 -24.34 -14.15
N CYS A 83 -26.16 -25.48 -14.83
CA CYS A 83 -24.99 -26.19 -15.29
C CYS A 83 -24.16 -25.38 -16.31
N ILE A 84 -24.81 -24.70 -17.28
CA ILE A 84 -24.15 -23.82 -18.23
C ILE A 84 -23.46 -22.66 -17.50
N GLU A 85 -24.16 -21.98 -16.59
CA GLU A 85 -23.63 -20.88 -15.80
C GLU A 85 -22.47 -21.34 -14.92
N GLY A 86 -22.58 -22.49 -14.24
CA GLY A 86 -21.52 -23.08 -13.41
C GLY A 86 -20.27 -23.45 -14.21
N LEU A 87 -20.42 -24.05 -15.39
CA LEU A 87 -19.29 -24.39 -16.27
C LEU A 87 -18.62 -23.12 -16.83
N ALA A 88 -19.40 -22.08 -17.11
CA ALA A 88 -18.87 -20.80 -17.60
C ALA A 88 -18.07 -20.05 -16.52
N LEU A 89 -18.34 -20.30 -15.25
CA LEU A 89 -17.65 -19.66 -14.11
C LEU A 89 -16.45 -20.45 -13.58
N GLN A 90 -16.10 -21.60 -14.20
CA GLN A 90 -14.91 -22.35 -13.80
C GLN A 90 -13.61 -21.61 -14.16
N SER A 91 -12.59 -21.79 -13.34
CA SER A 91 -11.23 -21.29 -13.60
C SER A 91 -10.28 -22.48 -13.79
N PRO A 92 -9.51 -22.54 -14.87
CA PRO A 92 -9.45 -21.62 -16.02
C PRO A 92 -10.73 -21.63 -16.86
N PRO A 93 -11.07 -20.49 -17.53
CA PRO A 93 -12.33 -20.36 -18.28
C PRO A 93 -12.40 -21.32 -19.44
N LEU A 94 -13.55 -22.00 -19.57
CA LEU A 94 -13.83 -22.91 -20.68
C LEU A 94 -14.37 -22.14 -21.88
N THR A 95 -14.06 -22.61 -23.09
CA THR A 95 -14.68 -22.05 -24.30
C THR A 95 -16.15 -22.44 -24.41
N VAL A 96 -16.97 -21.57 -25.01
CA VAL A 96 -18.41 -21.84 -25.23
C VAL A 96 -18.65 -23.18 -25.94
N ALA A 97 -17.77 -23.56 -26.86
CA ALA A 97 -17.86 -24.84 -27.59
C ALA A 97 -17.69 -26.05 -26.66
N ILE A 98 -16.75 -25.98 -25.72
CA ILE A 98 -16.53 -27.04 -24.73
C ILE A 98 -17.73 -27.13 -23.78
N ILE A 99 -18.23 -25.99 -23.31
CA ILE A 99 -19.40 -25.92 -22.43
C ILE A 99 -20.62 -26.52 -23.14
N HIS A 100 -20.89 -26.12 -24.38
CA HIS A 100 -21.97 -26.65 -25.18
C HIS A 100 -21.89 -28.18 -25.32
N ARG A 101 -20.71 -28.73 -25.68
CA ARG A 101 -20.50 -30.17 -25.82
C ARG A 101 -20.81 -30.91 -24.51
N ARG A 102 -20.26 -30.45 -23.37
CA ARG A 102 -20.48 -31.05 -22.05
C ARG A 102 -21.95 -31.04 -21.64
N VAL A 103 -22.63 -29.91 -21.85
CA VAL A 103 -24.05 -29.76 -21.51
C VAL A 103 -24.92 -30.64 -22.41
N CYS A 104 -24.60 -30.80 -23.69
CA CYS A 104 -25.29 -31.71 -24.58
C CYS A 104 -25.12 -33.20 -24.16
N GLU A 105 -23.93 -33.57 -23.69
CA GLU A 105 -23.67 -34.91 -23.15
C GLU A 105 -24.50 -35.16 -21.87
N LEU A 106 -24.52 -34.20 -20.93
CA LEU A 106 -25.34 -34.29 -19.72
C LEU A 106 -26.85 -34.33 -20.03
N ALA A 107 -27.33 -33.50 -20.97
CA ALA A 107 -28.72 -33.51 -21.39
C ALA A 107 -29.16 -34.90 -21.92
N ARG A 108 -28.32 -35.54 -22.73
CA ARG A 108 -28.61 -36.90 -23.25
C ARG A 108 -28.63 -37.95 -22.14
N GLN A 109 -27.70 -37.88 -21.16
CA GLN A 109 -27.67 -38.80 -20.00
C GLN A 109 -28.92 -38.71 -19.14
N HIS A 110 -29.50 -37.50 -19.04
CA HIS A 110 -30.71 -37.25 -18.25
C HIS A 110 -32.01 -37.28 -19.09
N ASN A 111 -31.97 -37.75 -20.34
CA ASN A 111 -33.13 -37.76 -21.27
C ASN A 111 -33.77 -36.41 -21.48
N LEU A 112 -32.97 -35.31 -21.42
CA LEU A 112 -33.40 -33.96 -21.67
C LEU A 112 -33.03 -33.51 -23.09
N ALA A 113 -33.81 -32.58 -23.69
CA ALA A 113 -33.49 -32.02 -24.99
C ALA A 113 -32.19 -31.18 -24.91
N PRO A 114 -31.15 -31.49 -25.74
CA PRO A 114 -29.92 -30.75 -25.74
C PRO A 114 -30.13 -29.31 -26.21
N PRO A 115 -29.52 -28.30 -25.55
CA PRO A 115 -29.63 -26.91 -25.98
C PRO A 115 -28.88 -26.66 -27.27
N SER A 116 -29.32 -25.69 -28.06
CA SER A 116 -28.54 -25.22 -29.21
C SER A 116 -27.33 -24.40 -28.75
N TYR A 117 -26.31 -24.34 -29.60
CA TYR A 117 -25.11 -23.49 -29.32
C TYR A 117 -25.48 -22.03 -29.07
N GLY A 118 -26.42 -21.45 -29.83
CA GLY A 118 -26.89 -20.08 -29.63
C GLY A 118 -27.54 -19.83 -28.27
N ILE A 119 -28.25 -20.83 -27.70
CA ILE A 119 -28.84 -20.73 -26.36
C ILE A 119 -27.71 -20.69 -25.32
N VAL A 120 -26.71 -21.58 -25.42
CA VAL A 120 -25.56 -21.61 -24.51
C VAL A 120 -24.78 -20.29 -24.58
N TYR A 121 -24.48 -19.82 -25.80
CA TYR A 121 -23.80 -18.53 -25.99
C TYR A 121 -24.56 -17.36 -25.35
N ASN A 122 -25.88 -17.29 -25.57
CA ASN A 122 -26.71 -16.21 -25.00
C ASN A 122 -26.75 -16.25 -23.48
N ILE A 123 -26.80 -17.42 -22.85
CA ILE A 123 -26.77 -17.55 -21.38
C ILE A 123 -25.43 -17.04 -20.86
N ILE A 124 -24.31 -17.47 -21.44
CA ILE A 124 -22.96 -17.07 -21.03
C ILE A 124 -22.76 -15.54 -21.22
N SER A 125 -23.20 -15.01 -22.35
CA SER A 125 -23.07 -13.56 -22.64
C SER A 125 -23.93 -12.66 -21.75
N GLN A 126 -24.97 -13.21 -21.11
CA GLN A 126 -25.81 -12.49 -20.14
C GLN A 126 -25.32 -12.57 -18.70
N LEU A 127 -24.26 -13.34 -18.42
CA LEU A 127 -23.69 -13.38 -17.08
C LEU A 127 -23.20 -11.99 -16.65
N PRO A 128 -23.47 -11.59 -15.41
CA PRO A 128 -23.00 -10.31 -14.89
C PRO A 128 -21.48 -10.22 -14.96
N LEU A 129 -20.96 -9.11 -15.50
CA LEU A 129 -19.52 -8.89 -15.66
C LEU A 129 -18.76 -8.97 -14.32
N GLY A 130 -19.39 -8.53 -13.22
CA GLY A 130 -18.80 -8.66 -11.87
C GLY A 130 -18.63 -10.13 -11.48
N LEU A 131 -19.62 -10.98 -11.74
CA LEU A 131 -19.56 -12.40 -11.41
C LEU A 131 -18.45 -13.12 -12.20
N THR A 132 -18.36 -12.87 -13.51
CA THR A 132 -17.32 -13.45 -14.37
C THR A 132 -15.92 -12.95 -13.99
N THR A 133 -15.77 -11.67 -13.65
CA THR A 133 -14.50 -11.12 -13.17
C THR A 133 -14.08 -11.78 -11.85
N LEU A 134 -15.01 -11.91 -10.90
CA LEU A 134 -14.73 -12.55 -9.61
C LEU A 134 -14.30 -14.01 -9.80
N ALA A 135 -15.00 -14.75 -10.66
CA ALA A 135 -14.74 -16.17 -10.90
C ALA A 135 -13.41 -16.42 -11.63
N HIS A 136 -13.07 -15.62 -12.63
CA HIS A 136 -11.91 -15.85 -13.49
C HIS A 136 -10.65 -15.12 -13.05
N GLN A 137 -10.78 -13.92 -12.46
CA GLN A 137 -9.67 -13.03 -12.11
C GLN A 137 -9.49 -12.88 -10.60
N GLY A 138 -10.45 -13.38 -9.80
CA GLY A 138 -10.40 -13.37 -8.34
C GLY A 138 -10.81 -12.05 -7.71
N THR A 139 -10.83 -12.06 -6.36
CA THR A 139 -11.34 -10.97 -5.53
C THR A 139 -10.60 -9.65 -5.75
N LYS A 140 -9.27 -9.69 -5.94
CA LYS A 140 -8.46 -8.48 -6.14
C LYS A 140 -8.85 -7.73 -7.42
N ALA A 141 -9.03 -8.45 -8.54
CA ALA A 141 -9.45 -7.86 -9.82
C ALA A 141 -10.90 -7.35 -9.75
N TYR A 142 -11.78 -8.08 -9.06
CA TYR A 142 -13.16 -7.64 -8.80
C TYR A 142 -13.18 -6.31 -8.03
N GLN A 143 -12.43 -6.24 -6.93
CA GLN A 143 -12.34 -5.03 -6.11
C GLN A 143 -11.78 -3.84 -6.88
N GLN A 144 -10.74 -4.05 -7.68
CA GLN A 144 -10.17 -2.99 -8.51
C GLN A 144 -11.14 -2.41 -9.53
N ARG A 145 -12.07 -3.23 -10.03
CA ARG A 145 -12.98 -2.84 -11.12
C ARG A 145 -14.34 -2.36 -10.66
N PHE A 146 -14.87 -2.91 -9.56
CA PHE A 146 -16.27 -2.72 -9.16
C PHE A 146 -16.46 -2.04 -7.82
N ASP A 147 -15.43 -1.99 -6.95
CA ASP A 147 -15.59 -1.29 -5.68
C ASP A 147 -15.61 0.22 -5.90
N LEU A 148 -16.52 0.89 -5.20
CA LEU A 148 -16.55 2.34 -5.17
C LEU A 148 -15.30 2.87 -4.50
N LEU A 149 -14.50 3.64 -5.25
CA LEU A 149 -13.32 4.31 -4.72
C LEU A 149 -13.77 5.58 -3.99
N HIS A 150 -13.75 5.56 -2.67
CA HIS A 150 -13.79 6.78 -1.88
C HIS A 150 -12.40 7.45 -1.98
N ARG A 151 -12.25 8.39 -2.92
CA ARG A 151 -11.04 9.21 -3.00
C ARG A 151 -11.09 10.21 -1.85
N ARG A 152 -10.20 10.03 -0.87
CA ARG A 152 -9.97 11.06 0.13
C ARG A 152 -9.16 12.17 -0.57
N GLU A 153 -9.75 13.33 -0.72
CA GLU A 153 -9.06 14.51 -1.24
C GLU A 153 -8.70 15.42 -0.06
N ALA A 154 -7.52 16.02 -0.12
CA ALA A 154 -7.13 17.03 0.84
C ALA A 154 -7.88 18.33 0.52
N ASP A 155 -8.46 18.98 1.53
CA ASP A 155 -9.26 20.19 1.36
C ASP A 155 -8.40 21.45 1.11
N GLY A 156 -7.10 21.37 1.40
CA GLY A 156 -6.16 22.47 1.23
C GLY A 156 -4.70 22.05 1.41
N PRO A 157 -3.76 22.99 1.21
CA PRO A 157 -2.35 22.73 1.46
C PRO A 157 -2.11 22.32 2.93
N ASN A 158 -1.14 21.45 3.17
CA ASN A 158 -0.81 20.89 4.48
C ASN A 158 -1.94 20.13 5.20
N ALA A 159 -3.09 19.91 4.56
CA ALA A 159 -4.13 19.08 5.16
C ALA A 159 -3.70 17.61 5.26
N ILE A 160 -3.10 17.09 4.21
CA ILE A 160 -2.58 15.71 4.17
C ILE A 160 -1.23 15.71 3.46
N TRP A 161 -0.21 15.16 4.12
CA TRP A 161 1.05 14.82 3.48
C TRP A 161 1.19 13.32 3.33
N GLN A 162 1.68 12.87 2.18
CA GLN A 162 2.01 11.47 1.92
C GLN A 162 3.52 11.28 1.96
N ALA A 163 3.98 10.23 2.61
CA ALA A 163 5.39 9.85 2.57
C ALA A 163 5.57 8.41 2.13
N ASP A 164 6.62 8.18 1.34
CA ASP A 164 6.98 6.85 0.85
C ASP A 164 8.46 6.78 0.48
N HIS A 165 8.96 5.55 0.32
CA HIS A 165 10.32 5.25 -0.05
C HIS A 165 10.39 4.60 -1.43
N CYS A 166 11.35 5.02 -2.24
CA CYS A 166 11.61 4.44 -3.56
C CYS A 166 13.08 4.05 -3.70
N PHE A 167 13.34 2.84 -4.15
CA PHE A 167 14.67 2.41 -4.56
C PHE A 167 14.91 2.91 -5.98
N LEU A 168 15.85 3.81 -6.16
CA LEU A 168 16.05 4.48 -7.45
C LEU A 168 16.85 3.60 -8.41
N ASP A 169 16.39 3.53 -9.65
CA ASP A 169 17.01 2.76 -10.72
C ASP A 169 18.20 3.51 -11.37
N VAL A 170 19.13 3.99 -10.55
CA VAL A 170 20.38 4.62 -10.99
C VAL A 170 21.53 4.14 -10.13
N LEU A 171 22.64 3.77 -10.74
CA LEU A 171 23.89 3.40 -10.06
C LEU A 171 24.74 4.65 -9.86
N LEU A 172 25.17 4.85 -8.61
CA LEU A 172 26.03 5.96 -8.22
C LEU A 172 27.39 5.46 -7.77
N VAL A 173 28.41 6.25 -8.05
CA VAL A 173 29.78 6.00 -7.59
C VAL A 173 29.87 6.24 -6.09
N ARG A 174 30.59 5.34 -5.41
CA ARG A 174 30.90 5.46 -3.99
C ARG A 174 32.40 5.37 -3.78
N GLU A 175 32.94 6.28 -3.00
CA GLU A 175 34.37 6.33 -2.73
C GLU A 175 34.84 5.03 -2.05
N GLY A 176 35.80 4.32 -2.67
CA GLY A 176 36.36 3.07 -2.15
C GLY A 176 35.38 1.89 -2.05
N LYS A 177 34.20 1.92 -2.73
CA LYS A 177 33.20 0.86 -2.70
C LYS A 177 32.57 0.65 -4.09
N GLU A 178 31.98 -0.51 -4.28
CA GLU A 178 31.18 -0.80 -5.47
C GLU A 178 30.03 0.20 -5.67
N PRO A 179 29.72 0.55 -6.95
CA PRO A 179 28.56 1.38 -7.25
C PRO A 179 27.28 0.79 -6.68
N ALA A 180 26.39 1.64 -6.19
CA ALA A 180 25.13 1.19 -5.61
C ALA A 180 23.96 2.12 -5.98
N LYS A 181 22.75 1.56 -5.93
CA LYS A 181 21.52 2.32 -6.09
C LYS A 181 21.13 2.98 -4.76
N PRO A 182 20.73 4.25 -4.77
CA PRO A 182 20.28 4.93 -3.55
C PRO A 182 18.78 4.72 -3.30
N TRP A 183 18.36 5.02 -2.08
CA TRP A 183 16.97 5.17 -1.68
C TRP A 183 16.59 6.64 -1.63
N LEU A 184 15.40 6.94 -2.11
CA LEU A 184 14.75 8.24 -2.00
C LEU A 184 13.54 8.12 -1.09
N THR A 185 13.51 8.93 -0.04
CA THR A 185 12.32 9.17 0.80
C THR A 185 11.73 10.50 0.39
N VAL A 186 10.44 10.57 0.12
CA VAL A 186 9.75 11.81 -0.26
C VAL A 186 8.57 12.06 0.65
N VAL A 187 8.34 13.33 0.93
CA VAL A 187 7.13 13.87 1.56
C VAL A 187 6.43 14.77 0.55
N LEU A 188 5.23 14.40 0.15
CA LEU A 188 4.42 15.06 -0.88
C LEU A 188 3.16 15.64 -0.26
N ASP A 189 2.86 16.91 -0.54
CA ASP A 189 1.57 17.50 -0.20
C ASP A 189 0.46 16.95 -1.11
N ASP A 190 -0.55 16.34 -0.48
CA ASP A 190 -1.63 15.67 -1.19
C ASP A 190 -2.53 16.63 -1.99
N TYR A 191 -2.70 17.86 -1.52
CA TYR A 191 -3.51 18.85 -2.20
C TYR A 191 -2.82 19.40 -3.44
N SER A 192 -1.61 19.95 -3.27
CA SER A 192 -0.89 20.64 -4.33
C SER A 192 -0.09 19.73 -5.25
N ARG A 193 0.26 18.54 -4.80
CA ARG A 193 1.26 17.62 -5.41
C ARG A 193 2.70 18.14 -5.26
N ALA A 194 2.92 19.20 -4.49
CA ALA A 194 4.25 19.76 -4.28
C ALA A 194 5.08 18.85 -3.36
N VAL A 195 6.38 18.76 -3.64
CA VAL A 195 7.34 18.08 -2.77
C VAL A 195 7.64 18.99 -1.58
N ALA A 196 7.20 18.58 -0.39
CA ALA A 196 7.48 19.30 0.84
C ALA A 196 8.89 19.02 1.36
N GLY A 197 9.38 17.80 1.19
CA GLY A 197 10.73 17.39 1.59
C GLY A 197 11.13 16.06 0.99
N TYR A 198 12.45 15.80 0.98
CA TYR A 198 13.00 14.53 0.55
C TYR A 198 14.30 14.19 1.29
N PHE A 199 14.72 12.94 1.22
CA PHE A 199 15.99 12.48 1.74
C PHE A 199 16.57 11.38 0.86
N LEU A 200 17.82 11.54 0.45
CA LEU A 200 18.57 10.57 -0.36
C LEU A 200 19.63 9.85 0.48
N THR A 201 19.74 8.55 0.34
CA THR A 201 20.71 7.75 1.08
C THR A 201 20.99 6.40 0.41
N PHE A 202 22.13 5.79 0.70
CA PHE A 202 22.40 4.39 0.34
C PHE A 202 21.87 3.40 1.39
N ASP A 203 21.48 3.87 2.56
CA ASP A 203 20.97 3.01 3.61
C ASP A 203 19.51 2.64 3.34
N ALA A 204 19.12 1.43 3.73
CA ALA A 204 17.73 0.99 3.63
C ALA A 204 16.78 1.92 4.39
N PRO A 205 15.51 2.01 3.99
CA PRO A 205 14.50 2.81 4.66
C PRO A 205 14.47 2.59 6.16
N SER A 206 14.31 3.68 6.91
CA SER A 206 14.26 3.65 8.37
C SER A 206 13.44 4.82 8.91
N ALA A 207 12.97 4.71 10.15
CA ALA A 207 12.29 5.81 10.83
C ALA A 207 13.14 7.10 10.87
N LEU A 208 14.46 6.96 10.92
CA LEU A 208 15.37 8.12 10.87
C LEU A 208 15.32 8.79 9.50
N ASN A 209 15.34 8.03 8.40
CA ASN A 209 15.28 8.60 7.05
C ASN A 209 13.96 9.36 6.84
N THR A 210 12.84 8.79 7.31
CA THR A 210 11.54 9.46 7.32
C THR A 210 11.58 10.74 8.15
N SER A 211 12.19 10.70 9.34
CA SER A 211 12.30 11.88 10.20
C SER A 211 13.17 12.98 9.59
N LEU A 212 14.23 12.63 8.86
CA LEU A 212 15.07 13.60 8.14
C LEU A 212 14.30 14.26 6.98
N ALA A 213 13.58 13.46 6.20
CA ALA A 213 12.71 14.00 5.14
C ALA A 213 11.60 14.88 5.72
N LEU A 214 10.97 14.46 6.83
CA LEU A 214 9.92 15.23 7.50
C LEU A 214 10.46 16.52 8.13
N ARG A 215 11.67 16.49 8.70
CA ARG A 215 12.37 17.69 9.20
C ARG A 215 12.54 18.72 8.10
N GLN A 216 13.07 18.30 6.96
CA GLN A 216 13.23 19.16 5.80
C GLN A 216 11.85 19.66 5.30
N ALA A 217 10.84 18.80 5.30
CA ALA A 217 9.49 19.17 4.87
C ALA A 217 8.87 20.27 5.75
N ILE A 218 8.95 20.11 7.07
CA ILE A 218 8.32 21.04 8.04
C ILE A 218 9.05 22.38 8.11
N TRP A 219 10.39 22.36 8.17
CA TRP A 219 11.15 23.60 8.38
C TRP A 219 11.24 24.44 7.10
N ARG A 220 11.39 25.74 7.28
CA ARG A 220 11.67 26.66 6.15
C ARG A 220 13.02 26.32 5.54
N LYS A 221 13.09 26.37 4.21
CA LYS A 221 14.31 26.10 3.47
C LYS A 221 15.04 27.39 3.15
N ASP A 222 16.35 27.29 2.96
CA ASP A 222 17.19 28.42 2.59
C ASP A 222 17.00 28.80 1.10
N ASP A 223 16.58 27.86 0.24
CA ASP A 223 16.27 28.13 -1.15
C ASP A 223 14.96 28.94 -1.27
N PRO A 224 15.03 30.17 -1.80
CA PRO A 224 13.86 31.04 -1.94
C PRO A 224 12.81 30.52 -2.91
N ARG A 225 13.13 29.50 -3.73
CA ARG A 225 12.16 28.81 -4.61
C ARG A 225 11.31 27.79 -3.86
N TRP A 226 11.71 27.40 -2.65
CA TRP A 226 11.06 26.32 -1.89
C TRP A 226 10.21 26.87 -0.75
N HIS A 227 8.98 27.25 -1.05
CA HIS A 227 8.07 27.87 -0.09
C HIS A 227 7.31 26.86 0.78
N ILE A 228 7.24 25.60 0.36
CA ILE A 228 6.48 24.55 1.03
C ILE A 228 7.08 24.25 2.41
N CYS A 229 6.32 24.51 3.48
CA CYS A 229 6.75 24.30 4.87
C CYS A 229 5.52 24.17 5.80
N GLY A 230 5.77 23.89 7.08
CA GLY A 230 4.75 23.79 8.13
C GLY A 230 4.43 22.35 8.52
N VAL A 231 3.68 22.19 9.61
CA VAL A 231 3.24 20.89 10.13
C VAL A 231 1.95 20.48 9.42
N PRO A 232 1.84 19.26 8.85
CA PRO A 232 0.60 18.81 8.25
C PRO A 232 -0.42 18.40 9.32
N LEU A 233 -1.72 18.48 9.00
CA LEU A 233 -2.76 17.96 9.89
C LEU A 233 -2.74 16.42 9.92
N VAL A 234 -2.52 15.80 8.77
CA VAL A 234 -2.43 14.34 8.63
C VAL A 234 -1.15 13.96 7.90
N PHE A 235 -0.38 13.07 8.48
CA PHE A 235 0.77 12.44 7.84
C PHE A 235 0.41 11.01 7.48
N TYR A 236 0.29 10.74 6.18
CA TYR A 236 -0.16 9.46 5.64
C TYR A 236 1.03 8.67 5.09
N THR A 237 1.19 7.45 5.58
CA THR A 237 2.31 6.59 5.24
C THR A 237 1.84 5.17 4.93
N ASP A 238 2.74 4.33 4.41
CA ASP A 238 2.44 2.91 4.29
C ASP A 238 2.53 2.18 5.65
N CYS A 239 2.26 0.85 5.60
CA CYS A 239 2.40 -0.01 6.77
C CYS A 239 3.84 -0.56 6.96
N GLY A 240 4.85 0.06 6.36
CA GLY A 240 6.24 -0.31 6.56
C GLY A 240 6.63 -0.21 8.05
N SER A 241 7.51 -1.09 8.51
CA SER A 241 8.01 -1.09 9.90
C SER A 241 8.57 0.26 10.33
N ASP A 242 9.09 1.01 9.36
CA ASP A 242 9.74 2.30 9.54
C ASP A 242 8.73 3.40 9.92
N PHE A 243 7.54 3.34 9.34
CA PHE A 243 6.46 4.29 9.59
C PHE A 243 5.59 3.92 10.80
N ILE A 244 5.57 2.64 11.22
CA ILE A 244 4.81 2.18 12.40
C ILE A 244 5.64 2.30 13.69
N SER A 245 6.84 2.86 13.62
CA SER A 245 7.72 2.97 14.76
C SER A 245 7.09 3.78 15.90
N ASN A 246 7.32 3.36 17.15
CA ASN A 246 6.88 4.11 18.33
C ASN A 246 7.44 5.52 18.36
N HIS A 247 8.59 5.73 17.73
CA HIS A 247 9.20 7.05 17.57
C HIS A 247 8.33 8.00 16.76
N LEU A 248 7.88 7.61 15.54
CA LEU A 248 7.02 8.45 14.72
C LEU A 248 5.64 8.68 15.34
N LYS A 249 5.11 7.71 16.10
CA LYS A 249 3.86 7.92 16.86
C LYS A 249 4.03 9.03 17.90
N GLN A 250 5.14 9.01 18.63
CA GLN A 250 5.46 10.05 19.61
C GLN A 250 5.63 11.41 18.92
N VAL A 251 6.37 11.46 17.82
CA VAL A 251 6.52 12.67 16.98
C VAL A 251 5.16 13.23 16.54
N GLY A 252 4.25 12.36 16.09
CA GLY A 252 2.90 12.77 15.69
C GLY A 252 2.13 13.44 16.82
N THR A 253 2.21 12.87 18.03
CA THR A 253 1.58 13.43 19.22
C THR A 253 2.20 14.79 19.59
N ASP A 254 3.54 14.86 19.62
CA ASP A 254 4.28 16.05 20.02
C ASP A 254 4.08 17.22 19.03
N LEU A 255 4.00 16.94 17.73
CA LEU A 255 3.72 17.93 16.67
C LEU A 255 2.23 18.17 16.43
N LYS A 256 1.34 17.48 17.16
CA LYS A 256 -0.12 17.54 17.00
C LYS A 256 -0.60 17.18 15.59
N MET A 257 0.10 16.28 14.90
CA MET A 257 -0.31 15.75 13.62
C MET A 257 -0.89 14.34 13.76
N THR A 258 -1.90 14.02 12.98
CA THR A 258 -2.50 12.69 12.97
C THR A 258 -1.69 11.77 12.06
N LEU A 259 -1.15 10.68 12.61
CA LEU A 259 -0.53 9.62 11.79
C LEU A 259 -1.60 8.67 11.27
N THR A 260 -1.61 8.42 9.99
CA THR A 260 -2.52 7.47 9.33
C THR A 260 -1.71 6.53 8.46
N ASN A 261 -1.90 5.23 8.63
CA ASN A 261 -1.25 4.23 7.81
C ASN A 261 -2.24 3.64 6.80
N SER A 262 -1.75 3.23 5.64
CA SER A 262 -2.54 2.47 4.67
C SER A 262 -2.92 1.09 5.25
N ILE A 263 -4.06 0.55 4.84
CA ILE A 263 -4.44 -0.82 5.22
C ILE A 263 -3.59 -1.80 4.41
N PRO A 264 -2.95 -2.81 5.04
CA PRO A 264 -2.15 -3.80 4.34
C PRO A 264 -2.94 -4.48 3.21
N GLY A 265 -2.36 -4.55 2.00
CA GLY A 265 -3.00 -5.16 0.83
C GLY A 265 -4.05 -4.29 0.12
N GLN A 266 -4.34 -3.09 0.61
CA GLN A 266 -5.22 -2.13 -0.06
C GLN A 266 -4.46 -0.83 -0.37
N PRO A 267 -3.81 -0.70 -1.54
CA PRO A 267 -3.01 0.49 -1.89
C PRO A 267 -3.85 1.73 -2.19
N ARG A 268 -5.12 1.74 -1.77
CA ARG A 268 -6.08 2.83 -1.99
C ARG A 268 -5.64 4.07 -1.20
N GLY A 269 -5.39 5.17 -1.90
CA GLY A 269 -4.98 6.45 -1.32
C GLY A 269 -3.52 6.85 -1.56
N ARG A 270 -2.64 5.95 -2.06
CA ARG A 270 -1.22 6.23 -2.33
C ARG A 270 -0.91 6.52 -3.80
N GLY A 271 -1.87 6.43 -4.69
CA GLY A 271 -1.67 6.61 -6.13
C GLY A 271 -0.99 7.93 -6.51
N ARG A 272 -1.03 8.96 -5.64
CA ARG A 272 -0.42 10.26 -5.89
C ARG A 272 1.10 10.22 -5.72
N ILE A 273 1.59 9.66 -4.63
CA ILE A 273 3.04 9.52 -4.41
C ILE A 273 3.65 8.45 -5.33
N GLU A 274 2.92 7.37 -5.62
CA GLU A 274 3.33 6.36 -6.61
C GLU A 274 3.45 6.99 -8.00
N ARG A 275 2.52 7.87 -8.38
CA ARG A 275 2.57 8.63 -9.63
C ARG A 275 3.75 9.59 -9.67
N PHE A 276 4.08 10.23 -8.55
CA PHE A 276 5.26 11.07 -8.44
C PHE A 276 6.55 10.27 -8.70
N PHE A 277 6.72 9.10 -8.10
CA PHE A 277 7.88 8.25 -8.37
C PHE A 277 7.97 7.81 -9.83
N LEU A 278 6.84 7.52 -10.45
CA LEU A 278 6.81 7.24 -11.89
C LEU A 278 7.27 8.46 -12.71
N THR A 279 6.87 9.66 -12.32
CA THR A 279 7.33 10.90 -12.95
C THR A 279 8.85 11.09 -12.79
N VAL A 280 9.37 10.87 -11.58
CA VAL A 280 10.83 10.89 -11.31
C VAL A 280 11.56 9.89 -12.21
N GLN A 281 11.04 8.67 -12.35
CA GLN A 281 11.64 7.66 -13.21
C GLN A 281 11.64 8.06 -14.68
N GLN A 282 10.51 8.59 -15.18
CA GLN A 282 10.30 8.88 -16.61
C GLN A 282 10.93 10.20 -17.07
N MET A 283 11.00 11.22 -16.19
CA MET A 283 11.42 12.56 -16.56
C MET A 283 12.80 12.95 -15.99
N PHE A 284 13.32 12.21 -15.03
CA PHE A 284 14.59 12.54 -14.39
C PHE A 284 15.59 11.39 -14.47
N LEU A 285 15.28 10.21 -13.91
CA LEU A 285 16.27 9.13 -13.84
C LEU A 285 16.71 8.60 -15.22
N CYS A 286 15.77 8.56 -16.18
CA CYS A 286 16.06 8.05 -17.52
C CYS A 286 17.11 8.85 -18.30
N GLU A 287 17.40 10.08 -17.90
CA GLU A 287 18.40 10.96 -18.51
C GLU A 287 19.75 10.91 -17.81
N LEU A 288 19.85 10.23 -16.64
CA LEU A 288 21.07 10.21 -15.85
C LEU A 288 22.05 9.11 -16.31
N PRO A 289 23.36 9.38 -16.27
CA PRO A 289 24.36 8.34 -16.41
C PRO A 289 24.27 7.35 -15.24
N GLY A 290 24.43 6.07 -15.53
CA GLY A 290 24.24 5.02 -14.55
C GLY A 290 22.78 4.56 -14.38
N TYR A 291 21.85 5.04 -15.22
CA TYR A 291 20.47 4.56 -15.22
C TYR A 291 20.41 3.06 -15.49
N ALA A 292 19.79 2.31 -14.60
CA ALA A 292 19.78 0.85 -14.56
C ALA A 292 18.38 0.30 -14.27
N PRO A 293 17.44 0.44 -15.23
CA PRO A 293 16.07 -0.04 -15.04
C PRO A 293 16.02 -1.57 -14.92
N PRO A 294 15.02 -2.14 -14.23
CA PRO A 294 14.88 -3.58 -14.08
C PRO A 294 14.89 -4.29 -15.43
N LYS A 295 15.64 -5.39 -15.54
CA LYS A 295 15.72 -6.28 -16.72
C LYS A 295 16.46 -5.69 -17.96
N GLN A 296 16.91 -4.44 -17.95
CA GLN A 296 17.58 -3.83 -19.11
C GLN A 296 19.09 -3.62 -18.90
N GLY A 297 19.59 -3.84 -17.68
CA GLY A 297 21.00 -3.57 -17.35
C GLY A 297 21.30 -2.08 -17.18
N VAL A 298 22.59 -1.77 -17.05
CA VAL A 298 23.08 -0.40 -16.91
C VAL A 298 23.20 0.22 -18.30
N ARG A 299 22.58 1.38 -18.51
CA ARG A 299 22.58 2.05 -19.81
C ARG A 299 23.93 2.71 -20.13
N ASP A 300 24.49 3.40 -19.14
CA ASP A 300 25.75 4.12 -19.23
C ASP A 300 26.57 3.88 -17.96
N GLU A 301 27.88 4.11 -18.05
CA GLU A 301 28.79 3.98 -16.93
C GLU A 301 28.41 4.94 -15.79
N PRO A 302 28.33 4.47 -14.53
CA PRO A 302 28.04 5.32 -13.39
C PRO A 302 29.13 6.38 -13.20
N ARG A 303 28.72 7.67 -13.07
CA ARG A 303 29.65 8.80 -12.89
C ARG A 303 29.23 9.74 -11.77
N LEU A 304 27.97 9.68 -11.36
CA LEU A 304 27.43 10.60 -10.37
C LEU A 304 27.69 10.07 -8.96
N THR A 305 28.00 10.96 -8.06
CA THR A 305 27.98 10.74 -6.61
C THR A 305 26.60 10.97 -6.04
N LEU A 306 26.40 10.70 -4.75
CA LEU A 306 25.12 10.97 -4.08
C LEU A 306 24.82 12.48 -4.05
N ASP A 307 25.84 13.29 -3.79
CA ASP A 307 25.72 14.75 -3.74
C ASP A 307 25.42 15.35 -5.13
N ASP A 308 25.95 14.73 -6.20
CA ASP A 308 25.62 15.13 -7.58
C ASP A 308 24.16 14.79 -7.91
N LEU A 309 23.69 13.62 -7.47
CA LEU A 309 22.30 13.24 -7.64
C LEU A 309 21.39 14.19 -6.86
N GLU A 310 21.74 14.53 -5.62
CA GLU A 310 20.95 15.42 -4.77
C GLU A 310 20.79 16.80 -5.39
N ARG A 311 21.89 17.41 -5.89
CA ARG A 311 21.83 18.69 -6.60
C ARG A 311 20.94 18.64 -7.83
N ARG A 312 21.11 17.63 -8.69
CA ARG A 312 20.30 17.47 -9.90
C ARG A 312 18.84 17.18 -9.60
N PHE A 313 18.56 16.43 -8.54
CA PHE A 313 17.19 16.15 -8.10
C PHE A 313 16.50 17.39 -7.56
N HIS A 314 17.25 18.22 -6.82
CA HIS A 314 16.80 19.53 -6.37
C HIS A 314 16.41 20.42 -7.56
N ASP A 315 17.28 20.57 -8.53
CA ASP A 315 17.02 21.36 -9.74
C ASP A 315 15.81 20.81 -10.52
N PHE A 316 15.71 19.49 -10.67
CA PHE A 316 14.54 18.85 -11.30
C PHE A 316 13.23 19.21 -10.58
N ILE A 317 13.21 19.19 -9.25
CA ILE A 317 12.01 19.56 -8.49
C ILE A 317 11.60 21.00 -8.78
N PHE A 318 12.53 21.95 -8.74
CA PHE A 318 12.21 23.38 -8.79
C PHE A 318 12.12 23.95 -10.19
N ASP A 319 12.93 23.47 -11.11
CA ASP A 319 12.97 24.02 -12.47
C ASP A 319 12.04 23.25 -13.43
N VAL A 320 11.61 22.03 -13.05
CA VAL A 320 10.77 21.20 -13.91
C VAL A 320 9.46 20.82 -13.19
N TYR A 321 9.52 20.05 -12.12
CA TYR A 321 8.32 19.43 -11.54
C TYR A 321 7.36 20.45 -10.89
N HIS A 322 7.86 21.40 -10.11
CA HIS A 322 7.04 22.39 -9.39
C HIS A 322 6.44 23.46 -10.28
N VAL A 323 7.04 23.71 -11.45
CA VAL A 323 6.62 24.79 -12.37
C VAL A 323 5.79 24.32 -13.55
N GLN A 324 5.81 23.02 -13.85
CA GLN A 324 4.98 22.46 -14.91
C GLN A 324 3.55 22.16 -14.42
N PRO A 325 2.51 22.42 -15.24
CA PRO A 325 1.14 22.05 -14.91
C PRO A 325 1.01 20.53 -14.66
N HIS A 326 0.53 20.17 -13.48
CA HIS A 326 0.32 18.77 -13.13
C HIS A 326 -0.90 18.20 -13.87
N SER A 327 -0.78 17.00 -14.45
CA SER A 327 -1.80 16.40 -15.33
C SER A 327 -3.19 16.23 -14.71
N GLU A 328 -3.28 16.09 -13.37
CA GLU A 328 -4.56 15.92 -12.67
C GLU A 328 -5.17 17.29 -12.26
N THR A 329 -4.34 18.24 -11.90
CA THR A 329 -4.79 19.53 -11.34
C THR A 329 -4.78 20.67 -12.36
N ASN A 330 -4.09 20.49 -13.49
CA ASN A 330 -3.85 21.49 -14.54
C ASN A 330 -3.20 22.79 -14.03
N VAL A 331 -2.62 22.77 -12.83
CA VAL A 331 -1.94 23.90 -12.20
C VAL A 331 -0.56 23.40 -11.73
N PRO A 332 0.50 24.21 -11.82
CA PRO A 332 1.79 23.91 -11.25
C PRO A 332 1.69 23.61 -9.75
N PRO A 333 2.38 22.57 -9.23
CA PRO A 333 2.30 22.19 -7.82
C PRO A 333 2.61 23.33 -6.85
N GLN A 334 3.64 24.13 -7.12
CA GLN A 334 4.01 25.26 -6.27
C GLN A 334 2.93 26.34 -6.28
N GLN A 335 2.47 26.73 -7.45
CA GLN A 335 1.41 27.74 -7.58
C GLN A 335 0.13 27.29 -6.86
N ARG A 336 -0.22 26.01 -6.93
CA ARG A 336 -1.39 25.46 -6.25
C ARG A 336 -1.24 25.49 -4.72
N TRP A 337 -0.03 25.27 -4.20
CA TRP A 337 0.25 25.35 -2.78
C TRP A 337 0.13 26.80 -2.28
N GLU A 338 0.71 27.75 -3.00
CA GLU A 338 0.69 29.18 -2.68
C GLU A 338 -0.70 29.80 -2.78
N ALA A 339 -1.49 29.40 -3.79
CA ALA A 339 -2.84 29.92 -4.01
C ALA A 339 -3.83 29.58 -2.87
N GLY A 340 -3.48 28.64 -1.99
CA GLY A 340 -4.29 28.27 -0.83
C GLY A 340 -4.45 29.38 0.22
N GLY A 341 -3.62 30.41 0.18
CA GLY A 341 -3.75 31.60 1.04
C GLY A 341 -3.76 31.32 2.54
N PHE A 342 -3.10 30.22 2.98
CA PHE A 342 -3.07 29.77 4.37
C PHE A 342 -1.74 30.13 5.04
N LEU A 343 -1.75 30.18 6.38
CA LEU A 343 -0.55 30.38 7.16
C LEU A 343 -0.05 29.00 7.67
N PRO A 344 1.15 28.54 7.24
CA PRO A 344 1.68 27.26 7.70
C PRO A 344 1.94 27.27 9.22
N GLN A 345 1.47 26.24 9.92
CA GLN A 345 1.76 26.04 11.33
C GLN A 345 3.23 25.61 11.47
N MET A 346 4.03 26.39 12.17
CA MET A 346 5.45 26.12 12.36
C MET A 346 5.75 25.69 13.80
N PRO A 347 6.75 24.81 14.01
CA PRO A 347 7.33 24.58 15.35
C PRO A 347 8.01 25.84 15.86
N ASP A 348 8.11 25.99 17.19
CA ASP A 348 8.67 27.18 17.84
C ASP A 348 10.15 27.42 17.48
N SER A 349 10.93 26.35 17.32
CA SER A 349 12.32 26.43 16.89
C SER A 349 12.79 25.18 16.14
N LEU A 350 13.87 25.35 15.36
CA LEU A 350 14.52 24.21 14.68
C LEU A 350 15.09 23.19 15.68
N GLU A 351 15.62 23.66 16.80
CA GLU A 351 16.15 22.80 17.85
C GLU A 351 15.07 21.94 18.50
N GLN A 352 13.87 22.49 18.72
CA GLN A 352 12.72 21.74 19.19
C GLN A 352 12.30 20.69 18.15
N LEU A 353 12.22 21.07 16.87
CA LEU A 353 11.90 20.13 15.79
C LEU A 353 12.93 18.99 15.71
N ASP A 354 14.22 19.30 15.80
CA ASP A 354 15.31 18.32 15.83
C ASP A 354 15.21 17.39 17.03
N LEU A 355 14.90 17.95 18.21
CA LEU A 355 14.69 17.17 19.41
C LEU A 355 13.56 16.15 19.26
N LEU A 356 12.47 16.52 18.61
CA LEU A 356 11.32 15.67 18.40
C LEU A 356 11.57 14.62 17.31
N LEU A 357 12.12 15.02 16.18
CA LEU A 357 12.23 14.18 14.99
C LEU A 357 13.47 13.29 14.96
N LEU A 358 14.61 13.81 15.43
CA LEU A 358 15.89 13.12 15.27
C LEU A 358 16.30 12.35 16.52
N THR A 359 15.65 12.59 17.66
CA THR A 359 15.97 11.90 18.90
C THR A 359 14.94 10.83 19.24
N VAL A 360 15.41 9.63 19.49
CA VAL A 360 14.56 8.50 19.90
C VAL A 360 14.39 8.50 21.40
N ALA A 361 13.13 8.50 21.87
CA ALA A 361 12.81 8.46 23.30
C ALA A 361 12.86 7.03 23.84
N LYS A 362 13.52 6.82 24.99
CA LYS A 362 13.55 5.54 25.70
C LYS A 362 13.51 5.73 27.22
N PRO A 363 12.71 4.96 27.97
CA PRO A 363 12.73 4.99 29.42
C PRO A 363 14.03 4.33 29.96
N ARG A 364 14.63 4.93 30.99
CA ARG A 364 15.81 4.42 31.70
C ARG A 364 15.71 4.77 33.16
N LYS A 365 16.32 3.93 33.98
CA LYS A 365 16.46 4.19 35.40
C LYS A 365 17.80 4.85 35.67
N VAL A 366 17.81 5.93 36.45
CA VAL A 366 19.05 6.56 36.90
C VAL A 366 19.65 5.69 38.01
N ARG A 367 20.87 5.22 37.81
CA ARG A 367 21.64 4.44 38.79
C ARG A 367 22.64 5.33 39.55
N ARG A 368 23.25 4.82 40.62
CA ARG A 368 24.26 5.55 41.37
C ARG A 368 25.47 5.96 40.53
N ASP A 369 25.75 5.22 39.48
CA ASP A 369 26.85 5.42 38.52
C ASP A 369 26.42 6.12 37.22
N GLY A 370 25.18 6.61 37.16
CA GLY A 370 24.63 7.31 36.01
C GLY A 370 23.60 6.50 35.25
N ILE A 371 23.38 6.83 33.96
CA ILE A 371 22.43 6.14 33.06
C ILE A 371 23.20 5.21 32.13
N TRP A 372 22.83 3.93 32.15
CA TRP A 372 23.36 2.93 31.22
C TRP A 372 22.49 2.81 29.95
N PHE A 373 23.11 3.11 28.84
CA PHE A 373 22.43 2.99 27.55
C PHE A 373 23.40 2.50 26.45
N LEU A 374 23.00 1.52 25.65
CA LEU A 374 23.83 0.88 24.61
C LEU A 374 25.18 0.33 25.17
N GLY A 375 25.24 -0.08 26.44
CA GLY A 375 26.44 -0.57 27.06
C GLY A 375 27.49 0.52 27.33
N MET A 376 27.09 1.78 27.33
CA MET A 376 27.88 2.95 27.67
C MET A 376 27.27 3.67 28.87
N ARG A 377 28.10 4.38 29.61
CA ARG A 377 27.70 5.11 30.81
C ARG A 377 27.65 6.60 30.54
N TYR A 378 26.50 7.20 30.85
CA TYR A 378 26.26 8.63 30.70
C TYR A 378 26.12 9.29 32.06
N LEU A 379 26.82 10.41 32.23
CA LEU A 379 26.90 11.14 33.47
C LEU A 379 26.60 12.63 33.26
N ASP A 380 25.90 13.18 34.24
CA ASP A 380 25.75 14.60 34.49
C ASP A 380 25.51 14.81 35.98
N THR A 381 25.98 15.92 36.55
CA THR A 381 25.84 16.25 37.97
C THR A 381 24.40 16.36 38.42
N THR A 382 23.50 16.81 37.54
CA THR A 382 22.05 16.96 37.81
C THR A 382 21.39 15.62 38.10
N LEU A 383 21.90 14.50 37.56
CA LEU A 383 21.36 13.17 37.77
C LEU A 383 21.46 12.68 39.21
N ALA A 384 22.36 13.27 40.02
CA ALA A 384 22.57 12.88 41.42
C ALA A 384 21.27 13.01 42.23
N ALA A 385 20.43 13.98 41.95
CA ALA A 385 19.16 14.18 42.64
C ALA A 385 18.06 13.18 42.22
N TYR A 386 18.25 12.43 41.13
CA TYR A 386 17.25 11.54 40.53
C TYR A 386 17.67 10.07 40.58
N VAL A 387 18.63 9.72 41.41
CA VAL A 387 19.06 8.32 41.54
C VAL A 387 17.92 7.45 42.04
N GLY A 388 17.60 6.40 41.29
CA GLY A 388 16.47 5.51 41.55
C GLY A 388 15.20 5.84 40.75
N GLU A 389 15.12 7.05 40.21
CA GLU A 389 13.97 7.49 39.39
C GLU A 389 14.02 6.95 37.96
N SER A 390 12.83 6.82 37.37
CA SER A 390 12.68 6.49 35.97
C SER A 390 12.61 7.77 35.12
N VAL A 391 13.53 7.92 34.20
CA VAL A 391 13.66 9.09 33.33
C VAL A 391 13.48 8.66 31.86
N ILE A 392 13.07 9.57 31.01
CA ILE A 392 13.05 9.38 29.57
C ILE A 392 14.35 9.97 29.02
N ILE A 393 15.12 9.15 28.31
CA ILE A 393 16.27 9.64 27.55
C ILE A 393 15.91 9.83 26.10
N ARG A 394 16.38 10.91 25.51
CA ARG A 394 16.34 11.13 24.06
C ARG A 394 17.78 11.16 23.54
N TYR A 395 18.04 10.46 22.45
CA TYR A 395 19.35 10.38 21.82
C TYR A 395 19.25 10.48 20.32
N ASP A 396 20.23 11.09 19.69
CA ASP A 396 20.34 11.14 18.23
C ASP A 396 21.09 9.88 17.76
N PRO A 397 20.48 9.04 16.89
CA PRO A 397 21.18 7.86 16.35
C PRO A 397 22.43 8.20 15.52
N ARG A 398 22.58 9.44 15.06
CA ARG A 398 23.76 9.93 14.33
C ARG A 398 24.91 10.28 15.26
N ASP A 399 24.59 10.65 16.51
CA ASP A 399 25.59 10.96 17.53
C ASP A 399 25.13 10.48 18.91
N VAL A 400 25.70 9.38 19.35
CA VAL A 400 25.41 8.77 20.66
C VAL A 400 26.40 9.15 21.74
N ALA A 401 27.28 10.15 21.51
CA ALA A 401 28.19 10.64 22.54
C ALA A 401 27.44 11.35 23.67
N GLU A 402 26.24 11.84 23.41
CA GLU A 402 25.39 12.50 24.39
C GLU A 402 23.95 12.00 24.38
N ILE A 403 23.28 12.10 25.51
CA ILE A 403 21.85 11.87 25.67
C ILE A 403 21.20 13.06 26.39
N ARG A 404 19.96 13.37 26.00
CA ARG A 404 19.15 14.36 26.71
C ARG A 404 18.20 13.63 27.66
N VAL A 405 18.14 14.05 28.90
CA VAL A 405 17.39 13.39 29.97
C VAL A 405 16.18 14.24 30.34
N PHE A 406 15.01 13.59 30.40
CA PHE A 406 13.73 14.22 30.76
C PHE A 406 13.11 13.47 31.94
N TYR A 407 12.57 14.22 32.90
CA TYR A 407 11.76 13.70 33.98
C TYR A 407 10.39 14.38 33.98
N GLN A 408 9.32 13.61 33.95
CA GLN A 408 7.93 14.12 33.87
C GLN A 408 7.76 15.17 32.76
N ASP A 409 8.28 14.86 31.56
CA ASP A 409 8.28 15.72 30.37
C ASP A 409 9.05 17.05 30.47
N ARG A 410 9.79 17.23 31.56
CA ARG A 410 10.68 18.40 31.72
C ARG A 410 12.12 18.02 31.44
N PHE A 411 12.79 18.82 30.63
CA PHE A 411 14.22 18.67 30.38
C PHE A 411 15.00 18.85 31.67
N LEU A 412 15.86 17.86 32.01
CA LEU A 412 16.72 17.89 33.20
C LEU A 412 18.14 18.31 32.83
N CYS A 413 18.79 17.55 31.99
CA CYS A 413 20.20 17.74 31.69
C CYS A 413 20.60 17.03 30.36
N ARG A 414 21.82 17.35 29.95
CA ARG A 414 22.52 16.71 28.84
C ARG A 414 23.62 15.84 29.44
N ALA A 415 23.39 14.53 29.49
CA ALA A 415 24.38 13.60 30.02
C ALA A 415 25.31 13.11 28.91
N ILE A 416 26.61 13.12 29.21
CA ILE A 416 27.69 12.84 28.25
C ILE A 416 28.34 11.49 28.61
N CYS A 417 28.65 10.70 27.58
CA CYS A 417 29.52 9.54 27.72
C CYS A 417 30.98 9.97 27.73
N GLN A 418 31.65 9.81 28.86
CA GLN A 418 33.05 10.23 29.00
C GLN A 418 34.00 9.48 28.06
N GLU A 419 33.67 8.22 27.69
CA GLU A 419 34.44 7.41 26.76
C GLU A 419 34.39 7.94 25.33
N LEU A 420 33.37 8.69 24.99
CA LEU A 420 33.12 9.26 23.66
C LEU A 420 33.16 10.79 23.62
N ALA A 421 33.56 11.42 24.75
CA ALA A 421 33.56 12.86 24.86
C ALA A 421 34.47 13.51 23.79
N GLY A 422 33.87 14.39 22.95
CA GLY A 422 34.57 15.10 21.87
C GLY A 422 34.62 14.37 20.53
N ALA A 423 33.96 13.20 20.42
CA ALA A 423 33.81 12.49 19.14
C ALA A 423 32.34 12.36 18.76
N THR A 424 31.99 12.63 17.49
CA THR A 424 30.67 12.30 16.95
C THR A 424 30.66 10.84 16.54
N VAL A 425 29.92 10.01 17.25
CA VAL A 425 29.90 8.55 17.01
C VAL A 425 28.50 8.09 16.65
N PRO A 426 28.24 7.75 15.39
CA PRO A 426 26.94 7.23 14.93
C PRO A 426 26.64 5.86 15.56
N LEU A 427 25.40 5.66 16.01
CA LEU A 427 24.91 4.38 16.49
C LEU A 427 25.14 3.24 15.48
N ARG A 428 25.02 3.54 14.20
CA ARG A 428 25.27 2.60 13.10
C ARG A 428 26.65 1.97 13.16
N ASP A 429 27.68 2.75 13.45
CA ASP A 429 29.06 2.27 13.48
C ASP A 429 29.29 1.38 14.71
N ILE A 430 28.72 1.74 15.86
CA ILE A 430 28.72 0.89 17.04
C ILE A 430 28.01 -0.44 16.78
N MET A 431 26.84 -0.41 16.16
CA MET A 431 26.09 -1.62 15.84
C MET A 431 26.82 -2.49 14.81
N LYS A 432 27.46 -1.88 13.82
CA LYS A 432 28.27 -2.58 12.82
C LYS A 432 29.45 -3.29 13.43
N ALA A 433 30.20 -2.61 14.29
CA ALA A 433 31.34 -3.18 15.01
C ALA A 433 30.89 -4.36 15.90
N ARG A 434 29.80 -4.21 16.64
CA ARG A 434 29.24 -5.29 17.49
C ARG A 434 28.75 -6.48 16.67
N ASN A 435 28.10 -6.26 15.52
CA ASN A 435 27.65 -7.32 14.66
C ASN A 435 28.83 -8.06 13.99
N HIS A 436 29.89 -7.33 13.63
CA HIS A 436 31.14 -7.94 13.16
C HIS A 436 31.73 -8.86 14.23
N TYR A 437 31.94 -8.35 15.43
CA TYR A 437 32.48 -9.14 16.54
C TYR A 437 31.62 -10.36 16.90
N ARG A 438 30.29 -10.24 16.85
CA ARG A 438 29.39 -11.40 17.05
C ARG A 438 29.51 -12.44 15.93
N ARG A 439 29.78 -12.05 14.71
CA ARG A 439 30.05 -13.00 13.61
C ARG A 439 31.34 -13.73 13.82
N ASP A 440 32.39 -13.01 14.21
CA ASP A 440 33.69 -13.61 14.51
C ASP A 440 33.59 -14.61 15.65
N LEU A 441 32.88 -14.26 16.73
CA LEU A 441 32.65 -15.19 17.85
C LEU A 441 31.83 -16.43 17.42
N ARG A 442 30.84 -16.27 16.55
CA ARG A 442 30.07 -17.40 16.01
C ARG A 442 30.93 -18.31 15.16
N GLN A 443 31.77 -17.75 14.34
CA GLN A 443 32.72 -18.51 13.53
C GLN A 443 33.66 -19.33 14.43
N ILE A 444 34.24 -18.72 15.44
CA ILE A 444 35.11 -19.41 16.43
C ILE A 444 34.35 -20.53 17.15
N LEU A 445 33.08 -20.31 17.52
CA LEU A 445 32.24 -21.34 18.12
C LEU A 445 32.00 -22.52 17.15
N GLN A 446 31.68 -22.23 15.93
CA GLN A 446 31.41 -23.24 14.88
C GLN A 446 32.69 -24.07 14.60
N GLU A 447 33.85 -23.43 14.46
CA GLU A 447 35.14 -24.09 14.31
C GLU A 447 35.44 -25.04 15.47
N ARG A 448 35.12 -24.65 16.71
CA ARG A 448 35.30 -25.48 17.88
C ARG A 448 34.31 -26.65 17.96
N GLU A 449 33.04 -26.41 17.56
CA GLU A 449 32.03 -27.48 17.46
C GLU A 449 32.44 -28.52 16.43
N GLU A 450 32.96 -28.11 15.28
CA GLU A 450 33.46 -29.01 14.22
C GLU A 450 34.66 -29.86 14.71
N VAL A 451 35.58 -29.25 15.47
CA VAL A 451 36.71 -29.99 16.10
C VAL A 451 36.19 -31.00 17.10
N VAL A 452 35.23 -30.65 17.95
CA VAL A 452 34.64 -31.59 18.93
C VAL A 452 33.91 -32.72 18.22
N GLU A 453 33.13 -32.42 17.20
CA GLU A 453 32.43 -33.44 16.39
C GLU A 453 33.43 -34.39 15.70
N SER A 454 34.50 -33.86 15.13
CA SER A 454 35.56 -34.68 14.50
C SER A 454 36.23 -35.60 15.47
N LEU A 455 36.56 -35.13 16.67
CA LEU A 455 37.17 -35.90 17.74
C LEU A 455 36.22 -36.99 18.29
N LEU A 456 34.97 -36.65 18.50
CA LEU A 456 33.95 -37.60 18.95
C LEU A 456 33.68 -38.68 17.89
N ASN A 457 33.66 -38.34 16.62
CA ASN A 457 33.49 -39.29 15.51
C ASN A 457 34.72 -40.19 15.35
N ALA A 458 35.94 -39.67 15.51
CA ALA A 458 37.17 -40.45 15.57
C ALA A 458 37.15 -41.48 16.76
N HIS A 459 36.69 -41.03 17.90
CA HIS A 459 36.57 -41.91 19.10
C HIS A 459 35.48 -42.99 18.90
N ARG A 460 34.36 -42.68 18.28
CA ARG A 460 33.32 -43.66 17.94
C ARG A 460 33.78 -44.61 16.85
N GLY A 461 34.60 -44.16 15.90
CA GLY A 461 35.22 -45.02 14.89
C GLY A 461 36.18 -46.02 15.46
N HIS A 462 36.95 -45.66 16.50
CA HIS A 462 37.86 -46.57 17.20
C HIS A 462 37.12 -47.55 18.12
N ALA A 463 35.99 -47.18 18.72
CA ALA A 463 35.18 -48.11 19.51
C ALA A 463 34.54 -49.20 18.65
N ASN A 464 34.12 -48.89 17.43
CA ASN A 464 33.53 -49.88 16.50
C ASN A 464 34.57 -50.82 15.86
N THR A 465 35.87 -50.47 15.84
CA THR A 465 36.94 -51.36 15.34
C THR A 465 37.44 -52.33 16.40
N ALA A 466 37.15 -52.10 17.69
CA ALA A 466 37.54 -53.00 18.79
C ALA A 466 36.49 -54.10 19.07
N GLU A 467 35.25 -53.99 18.56
CA GLU A 467 34.18 -54.97 18.78
C GLU A 467 33.96 -55.91 17.58
N THR A 468 34.77 -55.83 16.48
CA THR A 468 34.59 -56.67 15.29
C THR A 468 35.58 -57.86 15.24
N THR A 469 36.01 -58.36 16.39
CA THR A 469 36.77 -59.65 16.45
C THR A 469 36.19 -60.54 17.54
N GLU A 470 34.92 -60.94 17.39
CA GLU A 470 34.40 -62.21 17.92
C GLU A 470 32.92 -62.35 17.55
N HIS A 471 32.64 -63.51 16.96
CA HIS A 471 31.33 -64.12 16.63
C HIS A 471 30.72 -63.83 15.24
N SER A 472 31.15 -64.70 14.32
CA SER A 472 30.27 -65.21 13.27
C SER A 472 29.23 -66.18 13.89
N GLU A 473 27.98 -65.97 13.52
CA GLU A 473 26.98 -67.01 13.13
C GLU A 473 25.54 -66.58 13.54
N THR A 474 24.73 -66.66 12.51
CA THR A 474 23.29 -66.97 12.44
C THR A 474 22.23 -65.92 12.68
N SER A 475 21.50 -65.79 11.61
CA SER A 475 20.04 -65.72 11.39
C SER A 475 19.40 -64.36 11.10
N GLU A 476 18.93 -64.33 9.85
CA GLU A 476 17.90 -63.44 9.31
C GLU A 476 16.66 -63.34 10.19
N THR A 477 16.24 -62.14 10.50
CA THR A 477 14.79 -61.83 10.60
C THR A 477 14.56 -60.34 10.35
N ASP A 478 13.64 -60.08 9.42
CA ASP A 478 13.04 -58.78 9.08
C ASP A 478 12.61 -58.00 10.32
N ALA A 479 13.03 -56.71 10.42
CA ALA A 479 12.39 -55.75 11.30
C ALA A 479 12.42 -54.35 10.69
N MET A 480 11.23 -53.81 10.47
CA MET A 480 10.86 -52.45 10.09
C MET A 480 11.61 -51.35 10.87
N PRO A 481 11.99 -50.23 10.24
CA PRO A 481 12.66 -49.14 10.95
C PRO A 481 11.69 -48.37 11.88
N PRO A 482 12.16 -47.92 13.05
CA PRO A 482 11.33 -47.16 14.00
C PRO A 482 11.07 -45.72 13.53
N PRO A 483 9.97 -45.12 13.97
CA PRO A 483 9.58 -43.78 13.54
C PRO A 483 10.52 -42.68 14.10
N LYS A 484 10.81 -41.70 13.24
CA LYS A 484 11.62 -40.53 13.61
C LYS A 484 10.95 -39.74 14.73
N THR A 485 11.48 -39.77 15.92
CA THR A 485 11.12 -38.88 17.01
C THR A 485 11.60 -37.45 16.70
N GLN A 486 10.66 -36.57 16.56
CA GLN A 486 10.95 -35.13 16.49
C GLN A 486 11.42 -34.67 17.88
N SER A 487 12.62 -34.11 17.94
CA SER A 487 13.12 -33.42 19.13
C SER A 487 12.27 -32.19 19.47
N PRO A 488 11.93 -31.94 20.73
CA PRO A 488 11.14 -30.79 21.14
C PRO A 488 11.91 -29.49 20.90
N LYS A 489 11.31 -28.58 20.14
CA LYS A 489 11.83 -27.21 19.97
C LYS A 489 11.75 -26.48 21.29
N LEU A 490 12.90 -26.22 21.94
CA LEU A 490 13.01 -25.31 23.07
C LEU A 490 12.53 -23.91 22.67
N LYS A 491 11.48 -23.43 23.32
CA LYS A 491 11.05 -22.03 23.22
C LYS A 491 12.13 -21.15 23.84
N ARG A 492 12.81 -20.34 23.02
CA ARG A 492 13.67 -19.26 23.52
C ARG A 492 12.78 -18.14 24.06
N TYR A 493 12.80 -17.94 25.36
CA TYR A 493 12.36 -16.69 25.96
C TYR A 493 13.42 -15.64 25.63
N LEU A 494 13.07 -14.67 24.78
CA LEU A 494 13.83 -13.45 24.64
C LEU A 494 13.48 -12.58 25.87
N ASN A 495 14.41 -12.47 26.80
CA ASN A 495 14.35 -11.42 27.81
C ASN A 495 14.58 -10.08 27.10
N GLU A 496 13.60 -9.17 27.27
CA GLU A 496 13.58 -7.78 26.80
C GLU A 496 14.78 -6.95 27.31
#